data_684d1bdd1f1b32b192aa2b9e70de90e6
#
_entry.id   684d1bdd1f1b32b192aa2b9e70de90e6
#
_cell.length_a   1.000
_cell.length_b   1.000
_cell.length_c   1.000
_cell.angle_alpha   90.00
_cell.angle_beta   90.00
_cell.angle_gamma   90.00
#
_symmetry.space_group_name_H-M   'P 1'
#
loop_
_entity.id
_entity.type
_entity.pdbx_description
1 polymer ?
#
loop_
_entity_poly.entity_id
_entity_poly.type
_entity_poly.pdbx_seq_one_letter_code
_entity_poly.pdbx_strand_id
1 'polypeptide(L)'
;SKGGYPEAAQKTITQTTFPSWLYPVTQGATTIWERWNSFTRENGFGGNNSMNSFNHYSLGSVLSWLYENTLGIQRDEEQPGYKHFTLKPEMGTFEFAEGGIDTPYGRIESAWKKTEEGYFYTCRIPENTTATLVSTNMTKVLGSGKYSFLL
;
A
#
# COMPACT_ATOMS: atom_id res chain seq x y z
N SER A 1 9.60 -5.00 -2.84
CA SER A 1 9.14 -5.04 -4.24
C SER A 1 10.21 -4.63 -5.24
N LYS A 2 10.83 -3.45 -5.16
CA LYS A 2 11.92 -3.05 -6.08
C LYS A 2 13.13 -4.02 -6.08
N GLY A 3 13.40 -4.69 -4.97
CA GLY A 3 14.43 -5.75 -4.84
C GLY A 3 13.97 -7.15 -5.27
N GLY A 4 12.75 -7.33 -5.74
CA GLY A 4 12.22 -8.64 -6.16
C GLY A 4 11.69 -9.52 -5.03
N TYR A 5 11.46 -8.96 -3.82
CA TYR A 5 10.99 -9.72 -2.65
C TYR A 5 9.66 -9.19 -2.10
N PRO A 6 8.56 -9.18 -2.87
CA PRO A 6 7.27 -8.65 -2.41
C PRO A 6 6.69 -9.46 -1.25
N GLU A 7 6.85 -10.79 -1.25
CA GLU A 7 6.36 -11.67 -0.17
C GLU A 7 7.00 -11.35 1.19
N ALA A 8 8.31 -11.05 1.21
CA ALA A 8 9.00 -10.66 2.45
C ALA A 8 8.46 -9.33 3.00
N ALA A 9 8.19 -8.36 2.12
CA ALA A 9 7.58 -7.08 2.50
C ALA A 9 6.17 -7.29 3.07
N GLN A 10 5.32 -8.05 2.40
CA GLN A 10 3.98 -8.38 2.86
C GLN A 10 3.99 -9.13 4.20
N LYS A 11 4.87 -10.11 4.35
CA LYS A 11 5.03 -10.82 5.62
C LYS A 11 5.39 -9.87 6.77
N THR A 12 6.31 -8.94 6.55
CA THR A 12 6.70 -7.97 7.60
C THR A 12 5.56 -7.03 7.97
N ILE A 13 4.66 -6.71 7.02
CA ILE A 13 3.49 -5.87 7.28
C ILE A 13 2.41 -6.65 8.02
N THR A 14 2.17 -7.91 7.67
CA THR A 14 1.02 -8.69 8.16
C THR A 14 1.30 -9.55 9.39
N GLN A 15 2.57 -9.82 9.73
CA GLN A 15 2.89 -10.59 10.94
C GLN A 15 2.64 -9.75 12.20
N THR A 16 2.23 -10.43 13.29
CA THR A 16 1.95 -9.81 14.59
C THR A 16 3.09 -9.93 15.59
N THR A 17 4.13 -10.71 15.26
CA THR A 17 5.31 -10.90 16.10
C THR A 17 6.34 -9.80 15.85
N PHE A 18 7.11 -9.44 16.88
CA PHE A 18 8.24 -8.51 16.75
C PHE A 18 9.35 -9.10 15.84
N PRO A 19 9.97 -8.31 14.94
CA PRO A 19 9.66 -6.93 14.56
C PRO A 19 8.63 -6.87 13.41
N SER A 20 7.60 -6.05 13.53
CA SER A 20 6.60 -5.84 12.46
C SER A 20 5.73 -4.61 12.70
N TRP A 21 5.00 -4.15 11.67
CA TRP A 21 4.04 -3.04 11.80
C TRP A 21 2.82 -3.38 12.65
N LEU A 22 2.38 -4.65 12.69
CA LEU A 22 1.24 -5.05 13.53
C LEU A 22 1.63 -5.35 14.98
N TYR A 23 2.92 -5.55 15.29
CA TYR A 23 3.34 -5.77 16.66
C TYR A 23 2.94 -4.62 17.61
N PRO A 24 3.22 -3.33 17.33
CA PRO A 24 2.72 -2.21 18.13
C PRO A 24 1.21 -2.24 18.31
N VAL A 25 0.44 -2.62 17.28
CA VAL A 25 -1.03 -2.73 17.35
C VAL A 25 -1.44 -3.77 18.38
N THR A 26 -0.76 -4.93 18.46
CA THR A 26 -1.00 -5.94 19.50
C THR A 26 -0.67 -5.42 20.91
N GLN A 27 0.20 -4.44 21.02
CA GLN A 27 0.55 -3.76 22.28
C GLN A 27 -0.39 -2.61 22.62
N GLY A 28 -1.34 -2.27 21.74
CA GLY A 28 -2.34 -1.22 21.94
C GLY A 28 -2.05 0.09 21.23
N ALA A 29 -1.15 0.11 20.27
CA ALA A 29 -0.85 1.31 19.48
C ALA A 29 -2.08 1.79 18.68
N THR A 30 -2.32 3.09 18.71
CA THR A 30 -3.32 3.80 17.89
C THR A 30 -2.66 4.82 16.97
N THR A 31 -1.35 4.95 17.05
CA THR A 31 -0.52 5.86 16.25
C THR A 31 0.72 5.11 15.75
N ILE A 32 1.47 5.71 14.85
CA ILE A 32 2.75 5.16 14.38
C ILE A 32 3.84 5.53 15.39
N TRP A 33 4.42 4.53 16.03
CA TRP A 33 5.51 4.68 16.97
C TRP A 33 6.87 4.77 16.27
N GLU A 34 7.82 5.40 16.93
CA GLU A 34 9.20 5.51 16.44
C GLU A 34 9.92 4.16 16.38
N ARG A 35 9.65 3.31 17.36
CA ARG A 35 10.17 1.95 17.44
C ARG A 35 9.00 0.97 17.54
N TRP A 36 9.11 -0.20 16.95
CA TRP A 36 8.07 -1.23 17.04
C TRP A 36 7.79 -1.70 18.47
N ASN A 37 8.79 -1.58 19.37
CA ASN A 37 8.68 -1.90 20.79
C ASN A 37 8.76 -0.65 21.68
N SER A 38 8.27 0.48 21.23
CA SER A 38 8.24 1.74 22.01
C SER A 38 7.53 1.56 23.35
N PHE A 39 6.55 0.69 23.42
CA PHE A 39 5.86 0.22 24.60
C PHE A 39 5.54 -1.27 24.45
N THR A 40 5.59 -2.02 25.57
CA THR A 40 5.06 -3.38 25.64
C THR A 40 4.20 -3.54 26.88
N ARG A 41 3.18 -4.37 26.79
CA ARG A 41 2.30 -4.65 27.93
C ARG A 41 3.05 -5.28 29.12
N GLU A 42 4.12 -6.00 28.84
CA GLU A 42 4.94 -6.67 29.84
C GLU A 42 5.92 -5.73 30.54
N ASN A 43 6.62 -4.87 29.77
CA ASN A 43 7.74 -4.07 30.29
C ASN A 43 7.47 -2.55 30.26
N GLY A 44 6.24 -2.12 29.88
CA GLY A 44 5.89 -0.70 29.77
C GLY A 44 6.76 0.00 28.72
N PHE A 45 7.24 1.20 29.06
CA PHE A 45 8.07 2.01 28.18
C PHE A 45 9.54 1.55 28.09
N GLY A 46 9.93 0.55 28.87
CA GLY A 46 11.33 0.11 28.95
C GLY A 46 12.26 1.13 29.65
N GLY A 47 13.55 0.85 29.61
CA GLY A 47 14.54 1.63 30.39
C GLY A 47 15.01 2.93 29.75
N ASN A 48 14.82 3.16 28.46
CA ASN A 48 15.30 4.38 27.76
C ASN A 48 14.20 4.99 26.91
N ASN A 49 13.66 6.12 27.37
CA ASN A 49 12.61 6.89 26.71
C ASN A 49 13.10 8.20 26.08
N SER A 50 14.41 8.46 26.07
CA SER A 50 14.96 9.73 25.57
C SER A 50 14.74 9.94 24.07
N MET A 51 14.52 8.85 23.30
CA MET A 51 14.20 8.89 21.88
C MET A 51 13.11 7.84 21.59
N ASN A 52 11.89 8.17 21.97
CA ASN A 52 10.76 7.26 21.87
C ASN A 52 9.45 8.02 21.63
N SER A 53 9.28 8.51 20.43
CA SER A 53 8.05 9.18 20.02
C SER A 53 6.94 8.17 19.73
N PHE A 54 5.72 8.50 20.17
CA PHE A 54 4.50 7.73 19.89
C PHE A 54 3.71 8.28 18.68
N ASN A 55 4.27 9.28 18.01
CA ASN A 55 3.72 9.85 16.78
C ASN A 55 4.87 10.21 15.85
N HIS A 56 5.46 9.19 15.22
CA HIS A 56 6.67 9.33 14.43
C HIS A 56 6.47 8.85 12.99
N TYR A 57 6.90 9.63 12.02
CA TYR A 57 6.59 9.39 10.60
C TYR A 57 7.42 8.27 9.94
N SER A 58 8.60 7.91 10.46
CA SER A 58 9.54 7.02 9.77
C SER A 58 8.93 5.67 9.40
N LEU A 59 8.33 4.97 10.37
CA LEU A 59 7.64 3.70 10.08
C LEU A 59 6.32 3.91 9.33
N GLY A 60 5.75 5.12 9.37
CA GLY A 60 4.57 5.50 8.59
C GLY A 60 4.82 5.54 7.09
N SER A 61 6.08 5.61 6.64
CA SER A 61 6.46 5.52 5.22
C SER A 61 6.01 4.22 4.53
N VAL A 62 5.66 3.18 5.30
CA VAL A 62 5.05 1.95 4.78
C VAL A 62 3.77 2.24 3.97
N LEU A 63 3.08 3.34 4.27
CA LEU A 63 1.89 3.73 3.52
C LEU A 63 2.20 3.97 2.05
N SER A 64 3.33 4.60 1.70
CA SER A 64 3.76 4.75 0.31
C SER A 64 3.92 3.39 -0.37
N TRP A 65 4.49 2.42 0.33
CA TRP A 65 4.63 1.06 -0.19
C TRP A 65 3.26 0.41 -0.45
N LEU A 66 2.29 0.57 0.44
CA LEU A 66 0.93 0.05 0.26
C LEU A 66 0.25 0.66 -0.97
N TYR A 67 0.40 1.97 -1.19
CA TYR A 67 -0.15 2.63 -2.38
C TYR A 67 0.54 2.19 -3.67
N GLU A 68 1.88 2.15 -3.68
CA GLU A 68 2.66 1.81 -4.87
C GLU A 68 2.57 0.32 -5.24
N ASN A 69 2.47 -0.57 -4.26
CA ASN A 69 2.51 -2.01 -4.51
C ASN A 69 1.16 -2.69 -4.28
N THR A 70 0.56 -2.58 -3.10
CA THR A 70 -0.70 -3.28 -2.82
C THR A 70 -1.86 -2.74 -3.67
N LEU A 71 -2.02 -1.41 -3.75
CA LEU A 71 -2.97 -0.77 -4.66
C LEU A 71 -2.44 -0.68 -6.10
N GLY A 72 -1.10 -0.71 -6.25
CA GLY A 72 -0.43 -0.65 -7.54
C GLY A 72 -0.46 0.73 -8.21
N ILE A 73 -0.77 1.81 -7.49
CA ILE A 73 -0.79 3.15 -8.08
C ILE A 73 0.65 3.68 -8.13
N GLN A 74 1.30 3.57 -9.28
CA GLN A 74 2.69 3.94 -9.49
C GLN A 74 2.78 5.15 -10.42
N ARG A 75 3.51 6.17 -9.99
CA ARG A 75 3.78 7.34 -10.83
C ARG A 75 4.73 6.96 -11.97
N ASP A 76 4.55 7.62 -13.10
CA ASP A 76 5.52 7.60 -14.18
C ASP A 76 6.60 8.64 -13.88
N GLU A 77 7.86 8.23 -13.82
CA GLU A 77 8.98 9.13 -13.53
C GLU A 77 9.29 10.05 -14.71
N GLU A 78 8.95 9.63 -15.94
CA GLU A 78 9.13 10.45 -17.15
C GLU A 78 7.97 11.44 -17.35
N GLN A 79 6.79 11.17 -16.77
CA GLN A 79 5.61 12.02 -16.83
C GLN A 79 5.05 12.32 -15.43
N PRO A 80 5.76 13.10 -14.59
CA PRO A 80 5.38 13.36 -13.22
C PRO A 80 4.02 14.05 -13.13
N GLY A 81 3.35 13.91 -11.96
CA GLY A 81 2.06 14.55 -11.69
C GLY A 81 0.85 13.69 -12.07
N TYR A 82 1.04 12.42 -12.43
CA TYR A 82 -0.03 11.47 -12.79
C TYR A 82 -0.79 11.82 -14.08
N LYS A 83 -0.14 12.50 -15.03
CA LYS A 83 -0.69 12.65 -16.38
C LYS A 83 -0.80 11.30 -17.09
N HIS A 84 0.23 10.49 -16.92
CA HIS A 84 0.25 9.05 -17.15
C HIS A 84 0.72 8.36 -15.87
N PHE A 85 0.22 7.16 -15.59
CA PHE A 85 0.62 6.37 -14.43
C PHE A 85 0.42 4.87 -14.68
N THR A 86 1.06 4.04 -13.87
CA THR A 86 0.88 2.60 -13.93
C THR A 86 -0.05 2.12 -12.82
N LEU A 87 -0.93 1.20 -13.17
CA LEU A 87 -1.75 0.41 -12.26
C LEU A 87 -1.24 -1.03 -12.27
N LYS A 88 -0.49 -1.41 -11.23
CA LYS A 88 0.12 -2.73 -11.10
C LYS A 88 -0.06 -3.25 -9.68
N PRO A 89 -1.26 -3.69 -9.29
CA PRO A 89 -1.52 -4.17 -7.95
C PRO A 89 -0.81 -5.51 -7.66
N GLU A 90 -0.16 -5.59 -6.50
CA GLU A 90 0.43 -6.80 -5.94
C GLU A 90 -0.51 -7.34 -4.85
N MET A 91 -1.39 -8.28 -5.20
CA MET A 91 -2.46 -8.76 -4.31
C MET A 91 -1.92 -9.59 -3.14
N GLY A 92 -1.08 -10.55 -3.39
CA GLY A 92 -0.35 -11.33 -2.38
C GLY A 92 -1.22 -11.98 -1.31
N THR A 93 -0.93 -11.71 -0.04
CA THR A 93 -1.58 -12.35 1.11
C THR A 93 -2.83 -11.64 1.62
N PHE A 94 -3.14 -10.46 1.09
CA PHE A 94 -4.35 -9.73 1.48
C PHE A 94 -5.60 -10.31 0.82
N GLU A 95 -6.75 -10.15 1.44
CA GLU A 95 -8.04 -10.56 0.87
C GLU A 95 -8.66 -9.46 0.01
N PHE A 96 -8.37 -8.21 0.32
CA PHE A 96 -8.79 -7.04 -0.45
C PHE A 96 -7.89 -5.84 -0.16
N ALA A 97 -7.91 -4.87 -1.04
CA ALA A 97 -7.41 -3.52 -0.80
C ALA A 97 -8.21 -2.51 -1.61
N GLU A 98 -8.42 -1.33 -1.05
CA GLU A 98 -9.06 -0.21 -1.72
C GLU A 98 -8.42 1.10 -1.29
N GLY A 99 -8.31 2.04 -2.21
CA GLY A 99 -7.75 3.35 -1.91
C GLY A 99 -7.68 4.24 -3.14
N GLY A 100 -7.25 5.48 -2.93
CA GLY A 100 -7.10 6.43 -4.02
C GLY A 100 -6.22 7.60 -3.66
N ILE A 101 -5.77 8.30 -4.68
CA ILE A 101 -4.89 9.48 -4.60
C ILE A 101 -5.59 10.64 -5.30
N ASP A 102 -5.65 11.78 -4.62
CA ASP A 102 -6.09 13.03 -5.24
C ASP A 102 -4.92 13.66 -5.99
N THR A 103 -5.13 13.93 -7.27
CA THR A 103 -4.13 14.50 -8.19
C THR A 103 -4.64 15.82 -8.77
N PRO A 104 -3.78 16.64 -9.41
CA PRO A 104 -4.23 17.83 -10.13
C PRO A 104 -5.29 17.55 -11.21
N TYR A 105 -5.38 16.32 -11.71
CA TYR A 105 -6.34 15.89 -12.73
C TYR A 105 -7.62 15.27 -12.13
N GLY A 106 -7.69 15.09 -10.82
CA GLY A 106 -8.78 14.44 -10.11
C GLY A 106 -8.31 13.17 -9.40
N ARG A 107 -9.29 12.44 -8.85
CA ARG A 107 -9.03 11.27 -8.00
C ARG A 107 -8.77 10.02 -8.83
N ILE A 108 -7.62 9.39 -8.60
CA ILE A 108 -7.30 8.03 -9.01
C ILE A 108 -7.85 7.08 -7.94
N GLU A 109 -8.53 6.01 -8.34
CA GLU A 109 -8.98 4.96 -7.43
C GLU A 109 -8.48 3.60 -7.93
N SER A 110 -8.09 2.75 -7.01
CA SER A 110 -7.68 1.37 -7.26
C SER A 110 -8.23 0.49 -6.14
N ALA A 111 -8.95 -0.56 -6.49
CA ALA A 111 -9.47 -1.50 -5.52
C ALA A 111 -9.48 -2.91 -6.11
N TRP A 112 -9.26 -3.90 -5.25
CA TRP A 112 -9.37 -5.29 -5.63
C TRP A 112 -9.83 -6.14 -4.45
N LYS A 113 -10.46 -7.26 -4.78
CA LYS A 113 -10.93 -8.26 -3.82
C LYS A 113 -10.70 -9.65 -4.38
N LYS A 114 -10.21 -10.55 -3.55
CA LYS A 114 -10.09 -11.96 -3.87
C LYS A 114 -11.47 -12.61 -4.04
N THR A 115 -11.61 -13.44 -5.06
CA THR A 115 -12.81 -14.22 -5.37
C THR A 115 -12.43 -15.67 -5.63
N GLU A 116 -13.40 -16.54 -5.83
CA GLU A 116 -13.16 -17.94 -6.21
C GLU A 116 -12.52 -18.08 -7.60
N GLU A 117 -12.75 -17.12 -8.49
CA GLU A 117 -12.28 -17.13 -9.88
C GLU A 117 -10.96 -16.35 -10.10
N GLY A 118 -10.44 -15.65 -9.09
CA GLY A 118 -9.28 -14.79 -9.17
C GLY A 118 -9.44 -13.51 -8.35
N TYR A 119 -9.00 -12.38 -8.87
CA TYR A 119 -9.14 -11.10 -8.20
C TYR A 119 -10.04 -10.16 -9.01
N PHE A 120 -11.15 -9.75 -8.42
CA PHE A 120 -11.98 -8.70 -9.01
C PHE A 120 -11.32 -7.35 -8.74
N TYR A 121 -10.85 -6.70 -9.79
CA TYR A 121 -10.15 -5.43 -9.77
C TYR A 121 -11.01 -4.33 -10.35
N THR A 122 -11.03 -3.16 -9.71
CA THR A 122 -11.67 -1.95 -10.22
C THR A 122 -10.72 -0.77 -10.15
N CYS A 123 -10.82 0.15 -11.11
CA CYS A 123 -10.06 1.39 -11.08
C CYS A 123 -10.84 2.57 -11.68
N ARG A 124 -10.46 3.77 -11.24
CA ARG A 124 -10.90 5.04 -11.81
C ARG A 124 -9.70 5.85 -12.28
N ILE A 125 -9.76 6.28 -13.52
CA ILE A 125 -8.75 7.09 -14.18
C ILE A 125 -9.37 8.48 -14.42
N PRO A 126 -8.77 9.58 -13.87
CA PRO A 126 -9.32 10.93 -14.02
C PRO A 126 -9.35 11.38 -15.48
N GLU A 127 -10.15 12.39 -15.76
CA GLU A 127 -10.24 13.01 -17.07
C GLU A 127 -8.89 13.57 -17.52
N ASN A 128 -8.62 13.54 -18.82
CA ASN A 128 -7.38 14.00 -19.43
C ASN A 128 -6.10 13.28 -18.95
N THR A 129 -6.24 12.07 -18.39
CA THR A 129 -5.13 11.21 -18.00
C THR A 129 -5.25 9.84 -18.64
N THR A 130 -4.14 9.08 -18.60
CA THR A 130 -4.09 7.69 -19.04
C THR A 130 -3.38 6.83 -18.00
N ALA A 131 -3.66 5.54 -18.01
CA ALA A 131 -2.95 4.59 -17.16
C ALA A 131 -2.58 3.33 -17.94
N THR A 132 -1.43 2.73 -17.61
CA THR A 132 -1.08 1.38 -18.05
C THR A 132 -1.44 0.39 -16.95
N LEU A 133 -2.47 -0.43 -17.16
CA LEU A 133 -2.78 -1.56 -16.29
C LEU A 133 -1.85 -2.73 -16.63
N VAL A 134 -1.15 -3.24 -15.60
CA VAL A 134 -0.23 -4.37 -15.71
C VAL A 134 -0.67 -5.45 -14.73
N SER A 135 -0.94 -6.64 -15.23
CA SER A 135 -1.15 -7.85 -14.44
C SER A 135 -0.33 -9.01 -14.99
N THR A 136 -0.37 -10.16 -14.36
CA THR A 136 0.35 -11.36 -14.80
C THR A 136 0.04 -11.72 -16.25
N ASN A 137 -1.22 -11.54 -16.67
CA ASN A 137 -1.72 -12.00 -17.97
C ASN A 137 -2.09 -10.88 -18.94
N MET A 138 -1.94 -9.62 -18.51
CA MET A 138 -2.43 -8.49 -19.30
C MET A 138 -1.59 -7.23 -19.08
N THR A 139 -1.29 -6.55 -20.19
CA THR A 139 -0.84 -5.15 -20.18
C THR A 139 -1.75 -4.36 -21.11
N LYS A 140 -2.40 -3.33 -20.59
CA LYS A 140 -3.38 -2.54 -21.33
C LYS A 140 -3.29 -1.06 -20.98
N VAL A 141 -3.22 -0.20 -21.99
CA VAL A 141 -3.36 1.25 -21.82
C VAL A 141 -4.85 1.61 -21.77
N LEU A 142 -5.23 2.37 -20.75
CA LEU A 142 -6.59 2.81 -20.47
C LEU A 142 -6.65 4.34 -20.51
N GLY A 143 -7.69 4.87 -21.13
CA GLY A 143 -8.05 6.29 -21.02
C GLY A 143 -8.77 6.62 -19.73
N SER A 144 -9.29 7.84 -19.63
CA SER A 144 -10.14 8.24 -18.50
C SER A 144 -11.41 7.41 -18.43
N GLY A 145 -11.86 7.10 -17.23
CA GLY A 145 -13.07 6.31 -16.99
C GLY A 145 -13.00 5.42 -15.77
N LYS A 146 -14.03 4.59 -15.60
CA LYS A 146 -14.10 3.53 -14.60
C LYS A 146 -14.06 2.18 -15.28
N TYR A 147 -13.27 1.29 -14.76
CA TYR A 147 -13.05 -0.05 -15.34
C TYR A 147 -13.12 -1.12 -14.27
N SER A 148 -13.49 -2.33 -14.71
CA SER A 148 -13.45 -3.54 -13.90
C SER A 148 -12.88 -4.70 -14.70
N PHE A 149 -12.12 -5.56 -14.02
CA PHE A 149 -11.45 -6.73 -14.61
C PHE A 149 -11.49 -7.90 -13.63
N LEU A 150 -11.46 -9.10 -14.15
CA LEU A 150 -11.07 -10.28 -13.42
C LEU A 150 -9.59 -10.55 -13.77
N LEU A 151 -8.71 -10.52 -12.76
CA LEU A 151 -7.26 -10.67 -12.90
C LEU A 151 -6.79 -12.00 -12.32
#